data_0fe0140822050c0fb44a7ed0ee706935
#
_entry.id   0fe0140822050c0fb44a7ed0ee706935
#
_cell.length_a   1.000
_cell.length_b   1.000
_cell.length_c   1.000
_cell.angle_alpha   90.00
_cell.angle_beta   90.00
_cell.angle_gamma   90.00
#
_symmetry.space_group_name_H-M   'P 1'
#
loop_
_entity.id
_entity.type
_entity.pdbx_description
1 polymer ?
#
loop_
_entity_poly.entity_id
_entity_poly.type
_entity_poly.pdbx_seq_one_letter_code
_entity_poly.pdbx_strand_id
1 'polypeptide(L)'
;MAARACGFRAATGDGAKSFVVLLAAVLGGLRAAGGGAGLRRALRDFEAQVLERAAARGLRRHLRPAPPGLLEPLLEPYLAGRLGPGERRCLARLCAELCRRCAPAAAARPQALRLLGRRFAELHATVPGLPLASSRVLPGIVLRRDFAAYCPTDGELRALLVTEPLRPALTAPGVEFVVDSEGQYQASLRWITKRTEDLMKHLQSNNVKLLLSSAKQEDVVIYFAKLYGVSVVECLSSEEMALISEITGVSPYAPFGDNMDREITETAVVTFCQPLLLVSKRCVHIGFSSVCAFQPHCLILCGPVDGVNEQHAAALQEAFTMLQQLFKTVDQREEWKAEGERQSEASDVCIWHYSSATQKQLIIESTGNSNQVSECQLKALSDERERKILGPDKSDLLVRNQKSHSTPVSVAHNTDPVSACECLHVGKGLEKTCCHIVPFKQEESCVGIAQGYSNCLIEAGSVLPVGGYFEILLHYYIQDCAKQCQQSEVTTVSNMVADALLSIPKALYQTVERDGFTSFYLEAINLLRKNQPLPVNDEGLESVYCKYQLVISVLHCVTELLSIDLVIGIRRPLQKIEDHDSEDDS
;
A
#
# COMPACT_ATOMS: atom_id res chain seq x y z
N MET A 1 -14.00 0.16 -21.38
CA MET A 1 -14.92 0.16 -20.23
C MET A 1 -14.36 -0.63 -19.04
N ALA A 2 -14.06 -1.93 -19.15
CA ALA A 2 -13.52 -2.72 -18.04
C ALA A 2 -12.21 -2.14 -17.48
N ALA A 3 -11.26 -1.75 -18.33
CA ALA A 3 -10.01 -1.13 -17.92
C ALA A 3 -10.22 0.17 -17.12
N ARG A 4 -11.20 1.02 -17.51
CA ARG A 4 -11.56 2.24 -16.78
C ARG A 4 -12.16 1.93 -15.40
N ALA A 5 -13.05 0.94 -15.30
CA ALA A 5 -13.61 0.53 -14.02
C ALA A 5 -12.54 -0.04 -13.07
N CYS A 6 -11.60 -0.85 -13.60
CA CYS A 6 -10.46 -1.36 -12.84
C CYS A 6 -9.49 -0.24 -12.44
N GLY A 7 -9.19 0.71 -13.35
CA GLY A 7 -8.37 1.88 -13.06
C GLY A 7 -8.99 2.76 -11.97
N PHE A 8 -10.30 2.99 -12.03
CA PHE A 8 -11.02 3.71 -10.98
C PHE A 8 -10.88 3.02 -9.62
N ARG A 9 -11.11 1.68 -9.56
CA ARG A 9 -10.90 0.91 -8.32
C ARG A 9 -9.45 1.01 -7.82
N ALA A 10 -8.47 0.90 -8.69
CA ALA A 10 -7.06 1.02 -8.31
C ALA A 10 -6.75 2.40 -7.70
N ALA A 11 -7.34 3.47 -8.25
CA ALA A 11 -7.15 4.83 -7.76
C ALA A 11 -7.90 5.15 -6.46
N THR A 12 -9.10 4.59 -6.27
CA THR A 12 -9.99 4.93 -5.15
C THR A 12 -10.14 3.83 -4.10
N GLY A 13 -9.65 2.64 -4.37
CA GLY A 13 -9.77 1.45 -3.51
C GLY A 13 -11.12 0.74 -3.65
N ASP A 14 -12.13 1.31 -4.32
CA ASP A 14 -13.47 0.74 -4.47
C ASP A 14 -14.19 1.24 -5.72
N GLY A 15 -15.46 0.81 -5.88
CA GLY A 15 -16.44 1.41 -6.81
C GLY A 15 -16.45 0.83 -8.21
N ALA A 16 -15.66 -0.20 -8.57
CA ALA A 16 -15.68 -0.79 -9.92
C ALA A 16 -17.07 -1.28 -10.35
N LYS A 17 -17.82 -1.94 -9.44
CA LYS A 17 -19.19 -2.42 -9.72
C LYS A 17 -20.14 -1.26 -9.92
N SER A 18 -20.09 -0.27 -9.03
CA SER A 18 -20.89 0.96 -9.11
C SER A 18 -20.59 1.75 -10.37
N PHE A 19 -19.31 1.79 -10.80
CA PHE A 19 -18.90 2.39 -12.07
C PHE A 19 -19.61 1.75 -13.27
N VAL A 20 -19.63 0.42 -13.34
CA VAL A 20 -20.28 -0.31 -14.44
C VAL A 20 -21.78 -0.11 -14.42
N VAL A 21 -22.42 -0.17 -13.24
CA VAL A 21 -23.86 0.03 -13.08
C VAL A 21 -24.28 1.44 -13.53
N LEU A 22 -23.56 2.46 -13.02
CA LEU A 22 -23.85 3.85 -13.37
C LEU A 22 -23.58 4.13 -14.85
N LEU A 23 -22.45 3.63 -15.39
CA LEU A 23 -22.13 3.76 -16.81
C LEU A 23 -23.21 3.16 -17.70
N ALA A 24 -23.67 1.94 -17.37
CA ALA A 24 -24.74 1.28 -18.14
C ALA A 24 -26.05 2.07 -18.09
N ALA A 25 -26.41 2.63 -16.93
CA ALA A 25 -27.60 3.44 -16.76
C ALA A 25 -27.52 4.75 -17.55
N VAL A 26 -26.38 5.46 -17.51
CA VAL A 26 -26.17 6.69 -18.30
C VAL A 26 -26.23 6.41 -19.80
N LEU A 27 -25.52 5.36 -20.28
CA LEU A 27 -25.56 4.98 -21.69
C LEU A 27 -26.96 4.55 -22.16
N GLY A 28 -27.71 3.85 -21.30
CA GLY A 28 -29.11 3.50 -21.55
C GLY A 28 -30.00 4.73 -21.70
N GLY A 29 -29.85 5.71 -20.81
CA GLY A 29 -30.55 6.99 -20.87
C GLY A 29 -30.23 7.78 -22.14
N LEU A 30 -28.94 7.86 -22.51
CA LEU A 30 -28.50 8.52 -23.74
C LEU A 30 -29.08 7.88 -25.00
N ARG A 31 -29.14 6.56 -25.04
CA ARG A 31 -29.76 5.83 -26.16
C ARG A 31 -31.27 6.12 -26.27
N ALA A 32 -31.96 6.19 -25.14
CA ALA A 32 -33.38 6.52 -25.10
C ALA A 32 -33.67 7.97 -25.52
N ALA A 33 -32.76 8.90 -25.24
CA ALA A 33 -32.85 10.31 -25.62
C ALA A 33 -32.55 10.59 -27.11
N GLY A 34 -32.21 9.56 -27.89
CA GLY A 34 -32.11 9.66 -29.37
C GLY A 34 -30.79 10.23 -29.90
N GLY A 35 -29.68 10.12 -29.17
CA GLY A 35 -28.27 10.32 -29.58
C GLY A 35 -28.03 11.38 -30.64
N GLY A 36 -27.91 12.67 -30.29
CA GLY A 36 -27.60 13.76 -31.23
C GLY A 36 -26.18 14.32 -31.09
N ALA A 37 -25.65 14.97 -32.11
CA ALA A 37 -24.31 15.58 -32.12
C ALA A 37 -24.10 16.64 -31.02
N GLY A 38 -25.18 17.24 -30.47
CA GLY A 38 -25.14 18.19 -29.35
C GLY A 38 -24.91 17.58 -27.98
N LEU A 39 -25.11 16.25 -27.82
CA LEU A 39 -25.14 15.58 -26.53
C LEU A 39 -23.82 15.64 -25.78
N ARG A 40 -22.71 15.55 -26.49
CA ARG A 40 -21.38 15.66 -25.93
C ARG A 40 -21.09 17.07 -25.35
N ARG A 41 -21.61 18.12 -26.02
CA ARG A 41 -21.54 19.49 -25.52
C ARG A 41 -22.43 19.64 -24.28
N ALA A 42 -23.66 19.14 -24.37
CA ALA A 42 -24.61 19.20 -23.26
C ALA A 42 -24.13 18.46 -22.01
N LEU A 43 -23.38 17.35 -22.15
CA LEU A 43 -22.74 16.68 -21.01
C LEU A 43 -21.67 17.55 -20.33
N ARG A 44 -20.83 18.24 -21.11
CA ARG A 44 -19.83 19.15 -20.54
C ARG A 44 -20.47 20.37 -19.87
N ASP A 45 -21.51 20.92 -20.49
CA ASP A 45 -22.27 22.04 -19.95
C ASP A 45 -23.04 21.63 -18.68
N PHE A 46 -23.56 20.41 -18.64
CA PHE A 46 -24.18 19.80 -17.46
C PHE A 46 -23.18 19.73 -16.30
N GLU A 47 -21.98 19.18 -16.53
CA GLU A 47 -20.95 19.07 -15.49
C GLU A 47 -20.62 20.45 -14.90
N ALA A 48 -20.39 21.45 -15.77
CA ALA A 48 -20.02 22.79 -15.35
C ALA A 48 -21.13 23.60 -14.68
N GLN A 49 -22.34 23.52 -15.21
CA GLN A 49 -23.43 24.42 -14.82
C GLN A 49 -24.38 23.81 -13.79
N VAL A 50 -24.57 22.49 -13.84
CA VAL A 50 -25.56 21.79 -13.03
C VAL A 50 -24.93 20.97 -11.92
N LEU A 51 -23.97 20.09 -12.25
CA LEU A 51 -23.40 19.14 -11.30
C LEU A 51 -22.62 19.88 -10.19
N GLU A 52 -21.73 20.80 -10.55
CA GLU A 52 -20.99 21.60 -9.56
C GLU A 52 -21.94 22.43 -8.68
N ARG A 53 -22.98 23.01 -9.28
CA ARG A 53 -23.96 23.79 -8.53
C ARG A 53 -24.80 22.93 -7.58
N ALA A 54 -25.20 21.73 -8.02
CA ALA A 54 -25.91 20.76 -7.20
C ALA A 54 -25.06 20.31 -6.01
N ALA A 55 -23.76 20.06 -6.24
CA ALA A 55 -22.83 19.71 -5.19
C ALA A 55 -22.59 20.88 -4.20
N ALA A 56 -22.29 22.08 -4.69
CA ALA A 56 -21.97 23.25 -3.87
C ALA A 56 -23.15 23.74 -3.03
N ARG A 57 -24.35 23.80 -3.63
CA ARG A 57 -25.54 24.37 -2.96
C ARG A 57 -26.37 23.34 -2.22
N GLY A 58 -26.37 22.11 -2.69
CA GLY A 58 -27.20 21.04 -2.18
C GLY A 58 -26.46 20.04 -1.31
N LEU A 59 -25.59 19.25 -1.91
CA LEU A 59 -24.88 18.16 -1.26
C LEU A 59 -24.07 18.66 -0.05
N ARG A 60 -23.36 19.78 -0.18
CA ARG A 60 -22.51 20.36 0.87
C ARG A 60 -23.25 20.58 2.20
N ARG A 61 -24.55 20.87 2.19
CA ARG A 61 -25.35 21.12 3.39
C ARG A 61 -25.52 19.88 4.28
N HIS A 62 -25.42 18.69 3.69
CA HIS A 62 -25.63 17.40 4.35
C HIS A 62 -24.32 16.70 4.73
N LEU A 63 -23.16 17.23 4.25
CA LEU A 63 -21.86 16.66 4.55
C LEU A 63 -21.53 16.81 6.03
N ARG A 64 -20.91 15.78 6.58
CA ARG A 64 -20.39 15.78 7.95
C ARG A 64 -18.89 15.48 7.91
N PRO A 65 -18.09 16.09 8.77
CA PRO A 65 -16.70 15.67 8.93
C PRO A 65 -16.65 14.25 9.50
N ALA A 66 -15.74 13.44 8.99
CA ALA A 66 -15.49 12.12 9.57
C ALA A 66 -15.12 12.28 11.04
N PRO A 67 -15.73 11.51 11.96
CA PRO A 67 -15.43 11.61 13.38
C PRO A 67 -13.92 11.41 13.63
N PRO A 68 -13.25 12.33 14.35
CA PRO A 68 -11.82 12.24 14.59
C PRO A 68 -11.51 10.98 15.42
N GLY A 69 -10.72 10.08 14.84
CA GLY A 69 -10.30 8.84 15.51
C GLY A 69 -11.17 7.61 15.25
N LEU A 70 -12.36 7.74 14.70
CA LEU A 70 -13.28 6.63 14.41
C LEU A 70 -13.22 6.28 12.91
N LEU A 71 -12.33 5.37 12.53
CA LEU A 71 -12.23 4.84 11.16
C LEU A 71 -13.09 3.58 10.95
N GLU A 72 -13.48 2.92 12.04
CA GLU A 72 -14.27 1.69 11.99
C GLU A 72 -15.62 1.85 11.27
N PRO A 73 -16.41 2.92 11.49
CA PRO A 73 -17.66 3.15 10.78
C PRO A 73 -17.51 3.35 9.26
N LEU A 74 -16.31 3.70 8.78
CA LEU A 74 -15.97 3.78 7.36
C LEU A 74 -15.50 2.44 6.80
N LEU A 75 -14.72 1.72 7.61
CA LEU A 75 -14.08 0.47 7.20
C LEU A 75 -15.06 -0.71 7.19
N GLU A 76 -15.97 -0.79 8.15
CA GLU A 76 -16.89 -1.93 8.26
C GLU A 76 -17.83 -2.04 7.05
N PRO A 77 -18.53 -0.97 6.60
CA PRO A 77 -19.33 -1.03 5.38
C PRO A 77 -18.48 -1.26 4.13
N TYR A 78 -17.30 -0.65 4.07
CA TYR A 78 -16.36 -0.85 2.97
C TYR A 78 -15.99 -2.34 2.81
N LEU A 79 -15.75 -3.05 3.89
CA LEU A 79 -15.42 -4.48 3.90
C LEU A 79 -16.65 -5.39 3.72
N ALA A 80 -17.88 -4.89 3.88
CA ALA A 80 -19.09 -5.68 3.84
C ALA A 80 -19.33 -6.41 2.51
N GLY A 81 -18.94 -5.79 1.39
CA GLY A 81 -19.05 -6.41 0.06
C GLY A 81 -17.95 -7.41 -0.29
N ARG A 82 -16.97 -7.65 0.61
CA ARG A 82 -15.78 -8.45 0.39
C ARG A 82 -15.65 -9.63 1.36
N LEU A 83 -16.11 -9.46 2.58
CA LEU A 83 -15.86 -10.36 3.71
C LEU A 83 -17.13 -10.66 4.50
N GLY A 84 -17.13 -11.78 5.20
CA GLY A 84 -18.20 -12.15 6.11
C GLY A 84 -18.35 -11.22 7.33
N PRO A 85 -19.51 -11.22 8.02
CA PRO A 85 -19.81 -10.27 9.09
C PRO A 85 -18.83 -10.28 10.28
N GLY A 86 -18.31 -11.44 10.65
CA GLY A 86 -17.33 -11.58 11.72
C GLY A 86 -15.95 -11.08 11.32
N GLU A 87 -15.53 -11.39 10.10
CA GLU A 87 -14.23 -11.02 9.55
C GLU A 87 -14.13 -9.50 9.34
N ARG A 88 -15.16 -8.89 8.72
CA ARG A 88 -15.18 -7.45 8.44
C ARG A 88 -15.02 -6.60 9.70
N ARG A 89 -15.74 -6.94 10.80
CA ARG A 89 -15.61 -6.22 12.08
C ARG A 89 -14.22 -6.36 12.69
N CYS A 90 -13.66 -7.56 12.64
CA CYS A 90 -12.32 -7.81 13.16
C CYS A 90 -11.26 -7.02 12.37
N LEU A 91 -11.32 -7.08 11.04
CA LEU A 91 -10.37 -6.38 10.16
C LEU A 91 -10.54 -4.86 10.19
N ALA A 92 -11.78 -4.34 10.27
CA ALA A 92 -12.03 -2.91 10.43
C ALA A 92 -11.38 -2.37 11.71
N ARG A 93 -11.55 -3.08 12.83
CA ARG A 93 -10.90 -2.73 14.11
C ARG A 93 -9.37 -2.78 14.01
N LEU A 94 -8.79 -3.84 13.44
CA LEU A 94 -7.34 -3.99 13.28
C LEU A 94 -6.75 -2.90 12.38
N CYS A 95 -7.42 -2.58 11.27
CA CYS A 95 -7.02 -1.51 10.38
C CYS A 95 -7.07 -0.14 11.08
N ALA A 96 -8.15 0.15 11.79
CA ALA A 96 -8.28 1.39 12.56
C ALA A 96 -7.23 1.48 13.67
N GLU A 97 -6.92 0.36 14.35
CA GLU A 97 -5.87 0.29 15.36
C GLU A 97 -4.49 0.54 14.74
N LEU A 98 -4.17 -0.08 13.61
CA LEU A 98 -2.91 0.13 12.90
C LEU A 98 -2.74 1.61 12.50
N CYS A 99 -3.77 2.21 11.89
CA CYS A 99 -3.76 3.63 11.51
C CYS A 99 -3.51 4.55 12.73
N ARG A 100 -4.19 4.29 13.84
CA ARG A 100 -4.07 5.08 15.07
C ARG A 100 -2.69 4.95 15.70
N ARG A 101 -2.12 3.74 15.71
CA ARG A 101 -0.79 3.49 16.27
C ARG A 101 0.32 4.06 15.39
N CYS A 102 0.17 3.96 14.06
CA CYS A 102 1.14 4.54 13.13
C CYS A 102 1.11 6.07 13.10
N ALA A 103 -0.05 6.68 13.39
CA ALA A 103 -0.23 8.14 13.42
C ALA A 103 -1.02 8.57 14.67
N PRO A 104 -0.38 8.68 15.82
CA PRO A 104 -1.05 9.10 17.06
C PRO A 104 -1.57 10.54 16.95
N ALA A 105 -0.87 11.43 16.25
CA ALA A 105 -1.31 12.79 16.00
C ALA A 105 -2.26 12.84 14.79
N ALA A 106 -3.43 13.48 14.93
CA ALA A 106 -4.43 13.61 13.87
C ALA A 106 -3.87 14.31 12.61
N ALA A 107 -3.02 15.32 12.78
CA ALA A 107 -2.38 16.05 11.70
C ALA A 107 -1.43 15.19 10.84
N ALA A 108 -0.81 14.16 11.42
CA ALA A 108 0.09 13.25 10.73
C ALA A 108 -0.65 12.14 9.95
N ARG A 109 -1.96 11.99 10.17
CA ARG A 109 -2.74 10.87 9.62
C ARG A 109 -2.76 10.78 8.09
N PRO A 110 -2.92 11.87 7.32
CA PRO A 110 -2.87 11.78 5.86
C PRO A 110 -1.53 11.28 5.33
N GLN A 111 -0.43 11.71 5.92
CA GLN A 111 0.92 11.26 5.54
C GLN A 111 1.13 9.78 5.93
N ALA A 112 0.72 9.39 7.13
CA ALA A 112 0.82 8.01 7.59
C ALA A 112 -0.01 7.05 6.73
N LEU A 113 -1.22 7.45 6.32
CA LEU A 113 -2.05 6.66 5.42
C LEU A 113 -1.41 6.50 4.02
N ARG A 114 -0.72 7.54 3.52
CA ARG A 114 0.04 7.42 2.29
C ARG A 114 1.18 6.40 2.41
N LEU A 115 1.91 6.42 3.53
CA LEU A 115 2.97 5.46 3.79
C LEU A 115 2.41 4.04 3.95
N LEU A 116 1.35 3.85 4.75
CA LEU A 116 0.66 2.58 4.91
C LEU A 116 0.18 2.02 3.56
N GLY A 117 -0.44 2.84 2.73
CA GLY A 117 -0.91 2.41 1.41
C GLY A 117 0.21 1.99 0.45
N ARG A 118 1.40 2.63 0.53
CA ARG A 118 2.55 2.26 -0.32
C ARG A 118 3.33 1.06 0.21
N ARG A 119 3.44 0.93 1.53
CA ARG A 119 4.37 0.01 2.22
C ARG A 119 3.66 -1.06 3.04
N PHE A 120 2.37 -1.28 2.78
CA PHE A 120 1.61 -2.27 3.56
C PHE A 120 2.16 -3.69 3.41
N ALA A 121 2.73 -4.01 2.25
CA ALA A 121 3.37 -5.31 2.00
C ALA A 121 4.49 -5.62 3.02
N GLU A 122 5.26 -4.60 3.42
CA GLU A 122 6.36 -4.71 4.38
C GLU A 122 5.88 -4.50 5.83
N LEU A 123 4.70 -3.90 6.01
CA LEU A 123 4.12 -3.60 7.33
C LEU A 123 3.10 -4.65 7.80
N HIS A 124 3.02 -5.80 7.14
CA HIS A 124 2.23 -6.92 7.63
C HIS A 124 2.97 -8.26 7.48
N ALA A 125 2.63 -9.20 8.33
CA ALA A 125 3.09 -10.58 8.23
C ALA A 125 1.90 -11.55 8.35
N THR A 126 1.77 -12.45 7.39
CA THR A 126 0.69 -13.44 7.35
C THR A 126 1.09 -14.70 8.10
N VAL A 127 0.17 -15.24 8.91
CA VAL A 127 0.36 -16.44 9.71
C VAL A 127 -0.82 -17.39 9.45
N PRO A 128 -0.64 -18.44 8.61
CA PRO A 128 -1.67 -19.44 8.39
C PRO A 128 -1.83 -20.39 9.58
N GLY A 129 -2.98 -21.06 9.64
CA GLY A 129 -3.29 -22.06 10.65
C GLY A 129 -3.79 -21.51 12.00
N LEU A 130 -4.03 -20.21 12.08
CA LEU A 130 -4.58 -19.56 13.27
C LEU A 130 -5.90 -18.85 12.95
N PRO A 131 -6.82 -18.72 13.91
CA PRO A 131 -8.04 -17.95 13.71
C PRO A 131 -7.72 -16.45 13.54
N LEU A 132 -8.56 -15.74 12.78
CA LEU A 132 -8.43 -14.30 12.56
C LEU A 132 -8.38 -13.48 13.87
N ALA A 133 -9.07 -13.95 14.91
CA ALA A 133 -9.06 -13.32 16.24
C ALA A 133 -7.66 -13.28 16.90
N SER A 134 -6.72 -14.11 16.44
CA SER A 134 -5.32 -14.09 16.90
C SER A 134 -4.48 -12.99 16.24
N SER A 135 -5.03 -12.29 15.26
CA SER A 135 -4.38 -11.17 14.60
C SER A 135 -4.18 -9.99 15.55
N ARG A 136 -3.04 -9.32 15.43
CA ARG A 136 -2.66 -8.21 16.32
C ARG A 136 -1.71 -7.23 15.65
N VAL A 137 -1.68 -6.01 16.15
CA VAL A 137 -0.73 -4.97 15.75
C VAL A 137 0.43 -4.95 16.74
N LEU A 138 1.65 -5.12 16.22
CA LEU A 138 2.89 -5.06 17.01
C LEU A 138 3.64 -3.74 16.75
N PRO A 139 4.32 -3.16 17.74
CA PRO A 139 5.21 -2.02 17.51
C PRO A 139 6.41 -2.45 16.67
N GLY A 140 6.94 -1.55 15.84
CA GLY A 140 8.10 -1.83 14.99
C GLY A 140 7.77 -2.61 13.72
N ILE A 141 8.79 -3.18 13.10
CA ILE A 141 8.73 -3.94 11.85
C ILE A 141 9.06 -5.40 12.12
N VAL A 142 8.38 -6.32 11.44
CA VAL A 142 8.66 -7.75 11.50
C VAL A 142 9.22 -8.20 10.15
N LEU A 143 10.48 -8.59 10.13
CA LEU A 143 11.13 -9.16 8.95
C LEU A 143 10.95 -10.68 8.94
N ARG A 144 10.43 -11.23 7.85
CA ARG A 144 10.08 -12.67 7.72
C ARG A 144 11.31 -13.54 7.44
N ARG A 145 12.36 -13.37 8.25
CA ARG A 145 13.64 -14.11 8.20
C ARG A 145 14.28 -14.20 9.58
N ASP A 146 15.16 -15.16 9.77
CA ASP A 146 15.91 -15.29 11.01
C ASP A 146 17.19 -14.41 10.98
N PHE A 147 17.81 -14.23 12.12
CA PHE A 147 19.13 -13.64 12.21
C PHE A 147 20.19 -14.57 11.64
N ALA A 148 21.12 -14.03 10.87
CA ALA A 148 22.37 -14.73 10.52
C ALA A 148 23.31 -14.78 11.75
N ALA A 149 23.33 -13.73 12.55
CA ALA A 149 23.94 -13.68 13.88
C ALA A 149 23.05 -12.88 14.82
N TYR A 150 22.76 -13.43 15.99
CA TYR A 150 22.00 -12.72 17.02
C TYR A 150 22.87 -12.55 18.27
N CYS A 151 23.05 -11.30 18.68
CA CYS A 151 23.76 -10.90 19.87
C CYS A 151 22.82 -10.03 20.71
N PRO A 152 22.26 -10.57 21.82
CA PRO A 152 21.33 -9.81 22.65
C PRO A 152 22.01 -8.56 23.21
N THR A 153 21.35 -7.44 23.11
CA THR A 153 21.81 -6.17 23.67
C THR A 153 20.60 -5.43 24.22
N ASP A 154 20.76 -4.79 25.37
CA ASP A 154 19.73 -3.98 26.00
C ASP A 154 19.88 -2.51 25.62
N GLY A 155 18.76 -1.79 25.56
CA GLY A 155 18.71 -0.36 25.28
C GLY A 155 18.69 0.00 23.80
N GLU A 156 18.97 1.27 23.50
CA GLU A 156 19.04 1.78 22.15
C GLU A 156 20.29 1.29 21.42
N LEU A 157 20.09 0.85 20.19
CA LEU A 157 21.14 0.30 19.34
C LEU A 157 21.36 1.19 18.13
N ARG A 158 22.59 1.22 17.62
CA ARG A 158 22.87 1.78 16.31
C ARG A 158 22.87 0.68 15.26
N ALA A 159 22.07 0.87 14.19
CA ALA A 159 22.03 -0.04 13.06
C ALA A 159 22.67 0.59 11.83
N LEU A 160 23.47 -0.18 11.14
CA LEU A 160 24.05 0.18 9.85
C LEU A 160 23.30 -0.56 8.74
N LEU A 161 22.89 0.18 7.71
CA LEU A 161 22.28 -0.36 6.49
C LEU A 161 23.35 -0.54 5.43
N VAL A 162 23.44 -1.72 4.82
CA VAL A 162 24.41 -2.00 3.75
C VAL A 162 23.73 -2.72 2.58
N THR A 163 24.14 -2.39 1.37
CA THR A 163 23.58 -2.98 0.14
C THR A 163 24.45 -4.05 -0.46
N GLU A 164 25.73 -4.12 -0.07
CA GLU A 164 26.73 -5.03 -0.59
C GLU A 164 27.32 -5.92 0.51
N PRO A 165 27.95 -7.07 0.14
CA PRO A 165 28.69 -7.87 1.09
C PRO A 165 29.84 -7.06 1.71
N LEU A 166 30.02 -7.19 3.01
CA LEU A 166 31.13 -6.56 3.74
C LEU A 166 32.44 -7.34 3.54
N ARG A 167 32.81 -7.52 2.28
CA ARG A 167 34.03 -8.22 1.91
C ARG A 167 35.10 -7.23 1.46
N PRO A 168 36.29 -7.24 2.07
CA PRO A 168 37.40 -6.47 1.55
C PRO A 168 37.78 -6.94 0.14
N ALA A 169 37.82 -6.03 -0.82
CA ALA A 169 38.25 -6.35 -2.17
C ALA A 169 39.79 -6.47 -2.21
N LEU A 170 40.31 -7.52 -2.86
CA LEU A 170 41.76 -7.72 -3.07
C LEU A 170 42.32 -6.75 -4.12
N THR A 171 41.44 -6.23 -4.99
CA THR A 171 41.80 -5.33 -6.09
C THR A 171 40.75 -4.27 -6.31
N ALA A 172 41.10 -3.22 -7.02
CA ALA A 172 40.14 -2.24 -7.51
C ALA A 172 39.16 -2.88 -8.51
N PRO A 173 37.93 -2.35 -8.69
CA PRO A 173 36.96 -2.85 -9.66
C PRO A 173 37.57 -2.88 -11.09
N GLY A 174 37.41 -4.04 -11.76
CA GLY A 174 37.91 -4.24 -13.11
C GLY A 174 39.38 -4.70 -13.20
N VAL A 175 40.06 -4.94 -12.08
CA VAL A 175 41.40 -5.50 -12.01
C VAL A 175 41.34 -6.96 -11.58
N GLU A 176 41.94 -7.86 -12.34
CA GLU A 176 42.04 -9.26 -11.97
C GLU A 176 43.16 -9.50 -10.95
N PHE A 177 42.86 -10.28 -9.93
CA PHE A 177 43.85 -10.75 -8.98
C PHE A 177 44.19 -12.20 -9.30
N VAL A 178 45.43 -12.41 -9.78
CA VAL A 178 45.90 -13.72 -10.14
C VAL A 178 46.69 -14.32 -8.98
N VAL A 179 46.38 -15.56 -8.64
CA VAL A 179 47.07 -16.31 -7.59
C VAL A 179 47.87 -17.44 -8.25
N ASP A 180 49.18 -17.34 -8.19
CA ASP A 180 50.09 -18.30 -8.84
C ASP A 180 50.61 -19.39 -7.91
N SER A 181 50.38 -19.27 -6.62
CA SER A 181 50.88 -20.23 -5.64
C SER A 181 49.97 -20.38 -4.42
N GLU A 182 50.04 -21.55 -3.78
CA GLU A 182 49.34 -21.82 -2.52
C GLU A 182 49.72 -20.80 -1.43
N GLY A 183 50.98 -20.39 -1.38
CA GLY A 183 51.42 -19.36 -0.43
C GLY A 183 50.73 -18.02 -0.61
N GLN A 184 50.56 -17.58 -1.86
CA GLN A 184 49.80 -16.35 -2.18
C GLN A 184 48.31 -16.49 -1.86
N TYR A 185 47.73 -17.65 -2.16
CA TYR A 185 46.33 -17.94 -1.80
C TYR A 185 46.11 -17.84 -0.28
N GLN A 186 46.96 -18.50 0.49
CA GLN A 186 46.87 -18.44 1.96
C GLN A 186 47.14 -17.03 2.51
N ALA A 187 48.04 -16.26 1.90
CA ALA A 187 48.29 -14.88 2.25
C ALA A 187 47.08 -13.99 1.97
N SER A 188 46.41 -14.16 0.84
CA SER A 188 45.19 -13.40 0.50
C SER A 188 44.03 -13.72 1.46
N LEU A 189 43.82 -14.99 1.81
CA LEU A 189 42.83 -15.38 2.80
C LEU A 189 43.10 -14.76 4.19
N ARG A 190 44.36 -14.78 4.65
CA ARG A 190 44.74 -14.14 5.91
C ARG A 190 44.51 -12.63 5.88
N TRP A 191 44.81 -11.99 4.75
CA TRP A 191 44.57 -10.56 4.59
C TRP A 191 43.07 -10.23 4.64
N ILE A 192 42.21 -10.97 3.88
CA ILE A 192 40.77 -10.81 3.92
C ILE A 192 40.24 -10.99 5.34
N THR A 193 40.67 -12.05 6.03
CA THR A 193 40.24 -12.35 7.38
C THR A 193 40.60 -11.22 8.34
N LYS A 194 41.87 -10.76 8.32
CA LYS A 194 42.32 -9.65 9.15
C LYS A 194 41.58 -8.35 8.85
N ARG A 195 41.39 -8.04 7.57
CA ARG A 195 40.69 -6.81 7.17
C ARG A 195 39.22 -6.83 7.58
N THR A 196 38.57 -8.00 7.49
CA THR A 196 37.18 -8.18 7.98
C THR A 196 37.12 -8.04 9.50
N GLU A 197 38.08 -8.56 10.23
CA GLU A 197 38.18 -8.36 11.67
C GLU A 197 38.33 -6.88 12.05
N ASP A 198 39.24 -6.17 11.38
CA ASP A 198 39.46 -4.73 11.61
C ASP A 198 38.18 -3.91 11.30
N LEU A 199 37.43 -4.30 10.27
CA LEU A 199 36.13 -3.71 9.96
C LEU A 199 35.14 -3.92 11.11
N MET A 200 35.04 -5.14 11.65
CA MET A 200 34.13 -5.41 12.77
C MET A 200 34.54 -4.64 14.02
N LYS A 201 35.83 -4.48 14.28
CA LYS A 201 36.33 -3.60 15.36
C LYS A 201 35.92 -2.15 15.13
N HIS A 202 36.02 -1.68 13.91
CA HIS A 202 35.58 -0.33 13.55
C HIS A 202 34.06 -0.14 13.75
N LEU A 203 33.21 -1.11 13.37
CA LEU A 203 31.79 -1.09 13.69
C LEU A 203 31.55 -1.04 15.21
N GLN A 204 32.26 -1.87 15.97
CA GLN A 204 32.15 -1.89 17.42
C GLN A 204 32.57 -0.56 18.05
N SER A 205 33.68 0.07 17.61
CA SER A 205 34.15 1.37 18.10
C SER A 205 33.16 2.50 17.83
N ASN A 206 32.39 2.43 16.72
CA ASN A 206 31.30 3.34 16.41
C ASN A 206 29.97 2.96 17.07
N ASN A 207 29.98 2.01 18.00
CA ASN A 207 28.80 1.51 18.71
C ASN A 207 27.69 0.96 17.79
N VAL A 208 28.06 0.43 16.62
CA VAL A 208 27.12 -0.27 15.73
C VAL A 208 26.90 -1.68 16.30
N LYS A 209 25.66 -2.01 16.62
CA LYS A 209 25.26 -3.29 17.22
C LYS A 209 24.34 -4.11 16.32
N LEU A 210 23.85 -3.54 15.24
CA LEU A 210 22.99 -4.21 14.28
C LEU A 210 23.45 -3.88 12.85
N LEU A 211 23.61 -4.93 12.05
CA LEU A 211 23.88 -4.84 10.63
C LEU A 211 22.64 -5.31 9.85
N LEU A 212 22.07 -4.45 9.04
CA LEU A 212 20.96 -4.73 8.14
C LEU A 212 21.48 -4.75 6.71
N SER A 213 21.51 -5.92 6.08
CA SER A 213 22.11 -6.11 4.76
C SER A 213 21.10 -6.59 3.72
N SER A 214 21.10 -5.99 2.54
CA SER A 214 20.35 -6.54 1.40
C SER A 214 21.08 -7.72 0.75
N ALA A 215 22.40 -7.81 0.90
CA ALA A 215 23.22 -8.90 0.41
C ALA A 215 23.42 -9.98 1.47
N LYS A 216 23.65 -11.22 1.03
CA LYS A 216 24.12 -12.29 1.92
C LYS A 216 25.55 -11.99 2.33
N GLN A 217 25.86 -12.18 3.60
CA GLN A 217 27.18 -11.98 4.16
C GLN A 217 27.99 -13.28 4.19
N GLU A 218 29.31 -13.17 4.09
CA GLU A 218 30.21 -14.33 4.17
C GLU A 218 30.34 -14.86 5.61
N ASP A 219 30.64 -16.15 5.76
CA ASP A 219 30.76 -16.81 7.06
C ASP A 219 31.81 -16.15 7.98
N VAL A 220 32.87 -15.60 7.38
CA VAL A 220 33.91 -14.84 8.11
C VAL A 220 33.33 -13.57 8.72
N VAL A 221 32.46 -12.86 8.01
CA VAL A 221 31.76 -11.67 8.52
C VAL A 221 30.83 -12.06 9.67
N ILE A 222 30.07 -13.16 9.50
CA ILE A 222 29.16 -13.68 10.52
C ILE A 222 29.92 -14.12 11.78
N TYR A 223 31.08 -14.76 11.59
CA TYR A 223 31.94 -15.16 12.71
C TYR A 223 32.41 -13.96 13.53
N PHE A 224 33.00 -12.95 12.88
CA PHE A 224 33.46 -11.77 13.57
C PHE A 224 32.33 -10.91 14.12
N ALA A 225 31.19 -10.84 13.46
CA ALA A 225 30.00 -10.16 13.99
C ALA A 225 29.59 -10.76 15.35
N LYS A 226 29.55 -12.10 15.46
CA LYS A 226 29.29 -12.79 16.74
C LYS A 226 30.33 -12.49 17.78
N LEU A 227 31.63 -12.48 17.40
CA LEU A 227 32.75 -12.23 18.31
C LEU A 227 32.71 -10.82 18.88
N TYR A 228 32.34 -9.82 18.07
CA TYR A 228 32.27 -8.41 18.45
C TYR A 228 30.87 -7.95 18.90
N GLY A 229 29.93 -8.87 19.06
CA GLY A 229 28.62 -8.60 19.60
C GLY A 229 27.73 -7.76 18.65
N VAL A 230 27.85 -7.97 17.33
CA VAL A 230 27.03 -7.33 16.31
C VAL A 230 26.01 -8.33 15.78
N SER A 231 24.73 -8.01 15.91
CA SER A 231 23.65 -8.78 15.28
C SER A 231 23.62 -8.54 13.78
N VAL A 232 23.34 -9.57 12.98
CA VAL A 232 23.28 -9.48 11.52
C VAL A 232 21.97 -10.02 11.01
N VAL A 233 21.27 -9.19 10.20
CA VAL A 233 20.11 -9.59 9.39
C VAL A 233 20.48 -9.37 7.94
N GLU A 234 20.40 -10.42 7.15
CA GLU A 234 20.84 -10.41 5.75
C GLU A 234 19.69 -10.64 4.76
N CYS A 235 19.95 -10.42 3.48
CA CYS A 235 19.00 -10.64 2.39
C CYS A 235 17.70 -9.81 2.54
N LEU A 236 17.78 -8.57 3.05
CA LEU A 236 16.65 -7.65 3.04
C LEU A 236 16.27 -7.31 1.59
N SER A 237 14.96 -7.25 1.30
CA SER A 237 14.51 -6.79 -0.01
C SER A 237 14.78 -5.30 -0.20
N SER A 238 14.77 -4.84 -1.46
CA SER A 238 14.89 -3.41 -1.79
C SER A 238 13.77 -2.58 -1.15
N GLU A 239 12.58 -3.15 -1.05
CA GLU A 239 11.40 -2.53 -0.47
C GLU A 239 11.53 -2.40 1.05
N GLU A 240 12.02 -3.44 1.74
CA GLU A 240 12.31 -3.41 3.18
C GLU A 240 13.41 -2.38 3.51
N MET A 241 14.49 -2.35 2.71
CA MET A 241 15.55 -1.35 2.86
C MET A 241 15.02 0.07 2.65
N ALA A 242 14.22 0.28 1.60
CA ALA A 242 13.60 1.58 1.32
C ALA A 242 12.63 2.02 2.41
N LEU A 243 11.84 1.09 2.98
CA LEU A 243 10.97 1.39 4.13
C LEU A 243 11.78 1.84 5.35
N ILE A 244 12.86 1.11 5.69
CA ILE A 244 13.73 1.43 6.83
C ILE A 244 14.37 2.80 6.61
N SER A 245 14.90 3.08 5.41
CA SER A 245 15.48 4.38 5.05
C SER A 245 14.45 5.51 5.15
N GLU A 246 13.22 5.29 4.69
CA GLU A 246 12.13 6.29 4.75
C GLU A 246 11.71 6.61 6.20
N ILE A 247 11.70 5.62 7.08
CA ILE A 247 11.35 5.79 8.51
C ILE A 247 12.47 6.47 9.28
N THR A 248 13.72 6.04 9.06
CA THR A 248 14.88 6.45 9.86
C THR A 248 15.60 7.68 9.30
N GLY A 249 15.36 8.02 8.02
CA GLY A 249 16.07 9.09 7.31
C GLY A 249 17.52 8.71 6.95
N VAL A 250 17.93 7.44 7.13
CA VAL A 250 19.30 6.97 6.93
C VAL A 250 19.43 6.31 5.56
N SER A 251 20.43 6.73 4.79
CA SER A 251 20.78 6.08 3.52
C SER A 251 21.63 4.83 3.75
N PRO A 252 21.48 3.80 2.92
CA PRO A 252 22.38 2.66 2.98
C PRO A 252 23.83 3.09 2.77
N TYR A 253 24.70 2.52 3.58
CA TYR A 253 26.14 2.77 3.51
C TYR A 253 26.70 2.23 2.19
N ALA A 254 27.42 3.08 1.46
CA ALA A 254 28.14 2.66 0.26
C ALA A 254 29.34 1.76 0.64
N PRO A 255 29.75 0.85 -0.26
CA PRO A 255 30.77 -0.13 0.03
C PRO A 255 32.04 0.51 0.56
N PHE A 256 32.66 -0.19 1.48
CA PHE A 256 33.96 0.18 2.07
C PHE A 256 35.02 0.18 0.97
N GLY A 257 35.27 1.34 0.38
CA GLY A 257 36.52 1.57 -0.33
C GLY A 257 37.70 1.53 0.65
N ASP A 258 38.92 1.82 0.20
CA ASP A 258 40.14 1.75 1.02
C ASP A 258 40.15 2.65 2.28
N ASN A 259 39.14 3.49 2.46
CA ASN A 259 39.04 4.45 3.58
C ASN A 259 38.25 3.85 4.75
N MET A 260 38.85 2.91 5.49
CA MET A 260 38.29 2.40 6.74
C MET A 260 38.33 3.41 7.91
N ASP A 261 39.02 4.53 7.74
CA ASP A 261 39.14 5.58 8.79
C ASP A 261 37.97 6.59 8.76
N ARG A 262 37.01 6.40 7.86
CA ARG A 262 35.85 7.28 7.80
C ARG A 262 34.89 6.97 8.93
N GLU A 263 34.60 7.96 9.74
CA GLU A 263 33.60 7.88 10.79
C GLU A 263 32.22 7.48 10.22
N ILE A 264 31.58 6.49 10.86
CA ILE A 264 30.24 6.02 10.47
C ILE A 264 29.22 6.97 11.11
N THR A 265 28.84 8.01 10.35
CA THR A 265 27.90 9.01 10.83
C THR A 265 26.44 8.66 10.57
N GLU A 266 26.17 7.91 9.49
CA GLU A 266 24.80 7.54 9.08
C GLU A 266 24.39 6.19 9.67
N THR A 267 23.77 6.22 10.85
CA THR A 267 23.25 5.03 11.53
C THR A 267 21.81 5.25 11.96
N ALA A 268 20.99 4.22 11.81
CA ALA A 268 19.61 4.21 12.28
C ALA A 268 19.57 3.91 13.80
N VAL A 269 18.72 4.62 14.52
CA VAL A 269 18.47 4.35 15.93
C VAL A 269 17.40 3.29 16.06
N VAL A 270 17.74 2.19 16.73
CA VAL A 270 16.86 1.03 16.96
C VAL A 270 16.53 0.97 18.43
N THR A 271 15.25 0.96 18.78
CA THR A 271 14.76 0.95 20.15
C THR A 271 14.77 -0.45 20.77
N PHE A 272 14.58 -1.47 19.94
CA PHE A 272 14.73 -2.89 20.31
C PHE A 272 14.98 -3.74 19.06
N CYS A 273 15.68 -4.86 19.24
CA CYS A 273 15.89 -5.86 18.19
C CYS A 273 15.90 -7.25 18.83
N GLN A 274 14.93 -8.10 18.44
CA GLN A 274 14.77 -9.40 19.11
C GLN A 274 14.22 -10.45 18.15
N PRO A 275 14.47 -11.75 18.39
CA PRO A 275 13.84 -12.82 17.66
C PRO A 275 12.34 -12.90 18.01
N LEU A 276 11.52 -13.17 17.02
CA LEU A 276 10.07 -13.39 17.14
C LEU A 276 9.72 -14.72 16.50
N LEU A 277 9.02 -15.57 17.25
CA LEU A 277 8.49 -16.81 16.72
C LEU A 277 7.02 -16.64 16.31
N LEU A 278 6.75 -16.77 15.04
CA LEU A 278 5.39 -16.79 14.49
C LEU A 278 5.03 -18.23 14.08
N VAL A 279 4.35 -18.92 14.98
CA VAL A 279 4.08 -20.37 14.89
C VAL A 279 5.40 -21.16 14.79
N SER A 280 5.84 -21.57 13.62
CA SER A 280 7.08 -22.30 13.38
C SER A 280 8.17 -21.47 12.67
N LYS A 281 7.84 -20.25 12.23
CA LYS A 281 8.78 -19.40 11.48
C LYS A 281 9.48 -18.42 12.42
N ARG A 282 10.81 -18.43 12.38
CA ARG A 282 11.61 -17.43 13.07
C ARG A 282 11.64 -16.14 12.27
N CYS A 283 11.39 -15.03 12.93
CA CYS A 283 11.34 -13.70 12.36
C CYS A 283 12.22 -12.77 13.20
N VAL A 284 12.62 -11.66 12.60
CA VAL A 284 13.31 -10.57 13.30
C VAL A 284 12.29 -9.47 13.59
N HIS A 285 12.19 -9.05 14.85
CA HIS A 285 11.31 -7.98 15.28
C HIS A 285 12.14 -6.79 15.73
N ILE A 286 11.98 -5.64 15.03
CA ILE A 286 12.82 -4.46 15.19
C ILE A 286 11.93 -3.24 15.41
N GLY A 287 12.23 -2.46 16.45
CA GLY A 287 11.67 -1.13 16.67
C GLY A 287 12.65 -0.06 16.22
N PHE A 288 12.19 0.90 15.42
CA PHE A 288 13.00 2.03 14.97
C PHE A 288 12.52 3.33 15.61
N SER A 289 13.48 4.20 15.95
CA SER A 289 13.20 5.59 16.22
C SER A 289 12.93 6.29 14.89
N SER A 290 11.74 6.88 14.73
CA SER A 290 11.32 7.51 13.49
C SER A 290 11.65 8.99 13.50
N VAL A 291 12.23 9.49 12.40
CA VAL A 291 12.46 10.93 12.20
C VAL A 291 11.22 11.67 11.71
N CYS A 292 10.20 10.93 11.28
CA CYS A 292 8.92 11.49 10.84
C CYS A 292 7.82 11.22 11.86
N ALA A 293 6.66 11.85 11.68
CA ALA A 293 5.51 11.64 12.56
C ALA A 293 4.85 10.26 12.45
N PHE A 294 5.38 9.37 11.60
CA PHE A 294 4.95 8.00 11.44
C PHE A 294 5.67 7.08 12.42
N GLN A 295 4.90 6.37 13.23
CA GLN A 295 5.45 5.35 14.13
C GLN A 295 5.26 3.96 13.50
N PRO A 296 6.35 3.23 13.19
CA PRO A 296 6.24 1.94 12.53
C PRO A 296 5.53 0.92 13.43
N HIS A 297 4.51 0.29 12.87
CA HIS A 297 3.81 -0.86 13.47
C HIS A 297 3.55 -1.89 12.38
N CYS A 298 3.64 -3.16 12.75
CA CYS A 298 3.40 -4.29 11.87
C CYS A 298 2.10 -5.02 12.25
N LEU A 299 1.28 -5.33 11.25
CA LEU A 299 0.08 -6.14 11.44
C LEU A 299 0.42 -7.63 11.28
N ILE A 300 0.27 -8.40 12.34
CA ILE A 300 0.28 -9.86 12.26
C ILE A 300 -1.13 -10.31 11.89
N LEU A 301 -1.28 -10.80 10.66
CA LEU A 301 -2.56 -11.19 10.07
C LEU A 301 -2.68 -12.71 10.07
N CYS A 302 -3.57 -13.22 10.91
CA CYS A 302 -3.83 -14.65 11.07
C CYS A 302 -5.05 -15.09 10.27
N GLY A 303 -5.01 -16.31 9.75
CA GLY A 303 -6.14 -16.92 9.06
C GLY A 303 -5.94 -18.43 8.89
N PRO A 304 -6.97 -19.16 8.49
CA PRO A 304 -6.92 -20.62 8.40
C PRO A 304 -5.91 -21.11 7.35
N VAL A 305 -5.81 -20.39 6.22
CA VAL A 305 -4.93 -20.73 5.10
C VAL A 305 -4.35 -19.46 4.47
N ASP A 306 -3.25 -19.59 3.72
CA ASP A 306 -2.56 -18.47 3.08
C ASP A 306 -3.46 -17.70 2.12
N GLY A 307 -4.27 -18.35 1.29
CA GLY A 307 -5.16 -17.68 0.35
C GLY A 307 -6.21 -16.77 1.02
N VAL A 308 -6.69 -17.13 2.21
CA VAL A 308 -7.58 -16.26 3.01
C VAL A 308 -6.80 -15.07 3.56
N ASN A 309 -5.58 -15.27 4.03
CA ASN A 309 -4.71 -14.19 4.50
C ASN A 309 -4.38 -13.20 3.38
N GLU A 310 -4.11 -13.69 2.17
CA GLU A 310 -3.89 -12.86 0.98
C GLU A 310 -5.13 -12.04 0.62
N GLN A 311 -6.31 -12.64 0.68
CA GLN A 311 -7.59 -11.95 0.47
C GLN A 311 -7.80 -10.84 1.51
N HIS A 312 -7.53 -11.12 2.79
CA HIS A 312 -7.62 -10.14 3.87
C HIS A 312 -6.60 -9.01 3.67
N ALA A 313 -5.35 -9.34 3.34
CA ALA A 313 -4.30 -8.35 3.08
C ALA A 313 -4.66 -7.46 1.89
N ALA A 314 -5.16 -8.03 0.78
CA ALA A 314 -5.61 -7.27 -0.38
C ALA A 314 -6.78 -6.33 -0.04
N ALA A 315 -7.76 -6.80 0.74
CA ALA A 315 -8.87 -5.99 1.19
C ALA A 315 -8.42 -4.80 2.07
N LEU A 316 -7.43 -5.01 2.94
CA LEU A 316 -6.83 -3.95 3.76
C LEU A 316 -6.00 -2.98 2.93
N GLN A 317 -5.23 -3.46 1.94
CA GLN A 317 -4.47 -2.61 1.02
C GLN A 317 -5.39 -1.64 0.27
N GLU A 318 -6.50 -2.14 -0.26
CA GLU A 318 -7.51 -1.32 -0.93
C GLU A 318 -8.21 -0.36 0.06
N ALA A 319 -8.43 -0.79 1.32
CA ALA A 319 -8.99 0.06 2.36
C ALA A 319 -8.08 1.26 2.67
N PHE A 320 -6.76 1.07 2.72
CA PHE A 320 -5.83 2.20 2.88
C PHE A 320 -5.89 3.16 1.69
N THR A 321 -6.04 2.65 0.47
CA THR A 321 -6.24 3.48 -0.72
C THR A 321 -7.52 4.32 -0.59
N MET A 322 -8.63 3.73 -0.18
CA MET A 322 -9.89 4.45 0.06
C MET A 322 -9.74 5.51 1.17
N LEU A 323 -9.08 5.17 2.28
CA LEU A 323 -8.85 6.11 3.37
C LEU A 323 -7.96 7.29 2.96
N GLN A 324 -6.99 7.09 2.06
CA GLN A 324 -6.19 8.19 1.50
C GLN A 324 -7.06 9.18 0.74
N GLN A 325 -8.04 8.68 -0.03
CA GLN A 325 -8.95 9.55 -0.78
C GLN A 325 -9.86 10.38 0.13
N LEU A 326 -10.19 9.88 1.33
CA LEU A 326 -11.01 10.62 2.30
C LEU A 326 -10.42 11.98 2.65
N PHE A 327 -9.08 12.10 2.66
CA PHE A 327 -8.38 13.34 3.02
C PHE A 327 -8.09 14.25 1.83
N LYS A 328 -8.65 13.96 0.65
CA LYS A 328 -8.57 14.84 -0.51
C LYS A 328 -9.75 15.81 -0.56
N THR A 329 -9.49 16.99 -1.10
CA THR A 329 -10.49 18.02 -1.41
C THR A 329 -10.93 17.91 -2.87
N VAL A 330 -12.11 18.42 -3.18
CA VAL A 330 -12.53 18.69 -4.55
C VAL A 330 -12.71 20.20 -4.66
N ASP A 331 -11.86 20.83 -5.46
CA ASP A 331 -11.92 22.27 -5.70
C ASP A 331 -12.68 22.59 -7.00
N GLN A 332 -13.10 23.83 -7.14
CA GLN A 332 -13.78 24.28 -8.35
C GLN A 332 -12.80 24.39 -9.52
N ARG A 333 -13.27 24.17 -10.68
CA ARG A 333 -12.73 23.93 -12.03
C ARG A 333 -11.36 24.46 -12.47
N GLU A 334 -10.70 25.41 -11.81
CA GLU A 334 -9.41 25.96 -12.30
C GLU A 334 -8.25 24.95 -12.20
N GLU A 335 -8.24 24.11 -11.18
CA GLU A 335 -7.23 23.05 -11.03
C GLU A 335 -7.50 21.80 -11.88
N TRP A 336 -8.76 21.56 -12.24
CA TRP A 336 -9.15 20.39 -13.06
C TRP A 336 -8.57 20.42 -14.48
N LYS A 337 -8.41 21.59 -15.09
CA LYS A 337 -7.76 21.71 -16.40
C LYS A 337 -6.29 21.28 -16.34
N ALA A 338 -5.60 21.61 -15.27
CA ALA A 338 -4.19 21.28 -15.09
C ALA A 338 -3.95 19.80 -14.78
N GLU A 339 -4.85 19.13 -14.04
CA GLU A 339 -4.74 17.69 -13.76
C GLU A 339 -5.22 16.83 -14.94
N GLY A 340 -6.26 17.23 -15.65
CA GLY A 340 -6.73 16.54 -16.85
C GLY A 340 -5.72 16.59 -17.99
N GLU A 341 -5.04 17.72 -18.18
CA GLU A 341 -3.97 17.87 -19.18
C GLU A 341 -2.71 17.09 -18.77
N ARG A 342 -2.32 17.11 -17.49
CA ARG A 342 -1.20 16.30 -17.00
C ARG A 342 -1.49 14.80 -17.02
N GLN A 343 -2.73 14.38 -16.80
CA GLN A 343 -3.10 12.97 -16.91
C GLN A 343 -3.23 12.50 -18.37
N SER A 344 -3.57 13.38 -19.32
CA SER A 344 -3.54 13.05 -20.74
C SER A 344 -2.12 12.98 -21.28
N GLU A 345 -1.23 13.87 -20.86
CA GLU A 345 0.20 13.79 -21.20
C GLU A 345 0.90 12.60 -20.52
N ALA A 346 0.52 12.25 -19.27
CA ALA A 346 1.01 11.06 -18.59
C ALA A 346 0.40 9.75 -19.11
N SER A 347 -0.80 9.79 -19.74
CA SER A 347 -1.42 8.61 -20.35
C SER A 347 -0.77 8.21 -21.69
N ASP A 348 -0.11 9.13 -22.37
CA ASP A 348 0.66 8.81 -23.59
C ASP A 348 2.04 8.16 -23.28
N VAL A 349 2.49 8.16 -22.00
CA VAL A 349 3.74 7.55 -21.56
C VAL A 349 3.53 6.32 -20.68
N CYS A 350 2.32 6.07 -20.19
CA CYS A 350 2.00 4.84 -19.45
C CYS A 350 1.61 3.69 -20.38
N ILE A 351 2.54 3.25 -21.22
CA ILE A 351 2.55 1.89 -21.74
C ILE A 351 2.80 0.97 -20.55
N TRP A 352 1.79 0.24 -20.17
CA TRP A 352 1.72 -0.69 -19.07
C TRP A 352 2.86 -1.71 -19.10
N HIS A 353 3.88 -1.53 -18.27
CA HIS A 353 4.71 -2.64 -17.87
C HIS A 353 3.94 -3.48 -16.83
N TYR A 354 3.03 -4.31 -17.33
CA TYR A 354 2.57 -5.46 -16.59
C TYR A 354 3.70 -6.50 -16.64
N SER A 355 4.57 -6.49 -15.63
CA SER A 355 5.52 -7.56 -15.41
C SER A 355 4.75 -8.76 -14.86
N SER A 356 4.09 -9.49 -15.74
CA SER A 356 3.66 -10.86 -15.51
C SER A 356 4.78 -11.77 -15.98
N ALA A 357 5.43 -12.44 -15.06
CA ALA A 357 6.51 -13.39 -15.29
C ALA A 357 6.08 -14.67 -16.04
N THR A 358 4.92 -14.67 -16.71
CA THR A 358 4.37 -15.84 -17.42
C THR A 358 4.05 -15.60 -18.89
N GLN A 359 4.59 -14.54 -19.53
CA GLN A 359 4.34 -14.30 -20.96
C GLN A 359 5.60 -13.99 -21.76
N LYS A 360 6.65 -14.76 -21.55
CA LYS A 360 7.87 -14.75 -22.38
C LYS A 360 7.89 -15.80 -23.49
N GLN A 361 6.75 -16.20 -24.01
CA GLN A 361 6.74 -17.24 -25.04
C GLN A 361 5.84 -17.01 -26.24
N LEU A 362 5.45 -15.78 -26.58
CA LEU A 362 4.63 -15.54 -27.77
C LEU A 362 4.86 -14.17 -28.42
N ILE A 363 6.11 -13.77 -28.71
CA ILE A 363 6.39 -12.77 -29.74
C ILE A 363 7.80 -13.05 -30.30
N ILE A 364 7.93 -14.06 -31.12
CA ILE A 364 8.95 -14.15 -32.19
C ILE A 364 8.28 -14.96 -33.29
N GLU A 365 7.62 -14.28 -34.19
CA GLU A 365 7.39 -14.70 -35.58
C GLU A 365 6.60 -13.62 -36.31
N SER A 366 7.29 -12.68 -36.89
CA SER A 366 7.01 -12.11 -38.19
C SER A 366 7.89 -10.88 -38.47
N THR A 367 9.06 -11.11 -39.00
CA THR A 367 9.60 -10.34 -40.15
C THR A 367 10.71 -11.18 -40.74
N GLY A 368 10.42 -11.67 -41.92
CA GLY A 368 11.36 -12.38 -42.72
C GLY A 368 12.37 -11.43 -43.38
N ASN A 369 13.48 -11.87 -43.56
CA ASN A 369 14.30 -12.02 -44.76
C ASN A 369 15.81 -11.87 -44.54
N SER A 370 16.41 -12.91 -44.91
CA SER A 370 17.67 -13.05 -45.71
C SER A 370 19.02 -13.05 -44.99
N ASN A 371 19.58 -14.23 -45.08
CA ASN A 371 20.93 -14.58 -45.51
C ASN A 371 22.05 -14.80 -44.51
N GLN A 372 22.46 -16.06 -44.57
CA GLN A 372 23.82 -16.63 -44.47
C GLN A 372 24.34 -17.12 -43.13
N VAL A 373 24.23 -18.42 -42.94
CA VAL A 373 25.28 -19.45 -42.85
C VAL A 373 26.39 -19.20 -41.83
N SER A 374 26.39 -19.98 -40.76
CA SER A 374 27.51 -20.82 -40.33
C SER A 374 27.08 -21.84 -39.27
N GLU A 375 27.31 -23.10 -39.62
CA GLU A 375 27.28 -24.26 -38.75
C GLU A 375 28.27 -24.14 -37.59
N CYS A 376 27.87 -24.56 -36.40
CA CYS A 376 28.70 -25.35 -35.52
C CYS A 376 27.84 -26.20 -34.58
N GLN A 377 27.95 -27.49 -34.79
CA GLN A 377 27.48 -28.60 -33.98
C GLN A 377 28.09 -28.56 -32.58
N LEU A 378 27.35 -28.95 -31.57
CA LEU A 378 27.88 -29.72 -30.43
C LEU A 378 26.79 -30.47 -29.69
N LYS A 379 26.73 -31.71 -29.96
CA LYS A 379 26.56 -32.97 -29.22
C LYS A 379 25.96 -32.89 -27.82
N ALA A 380 24.89 -33.65 -27.73
CA ALA A 380 24.34 -34.28 -26.54
C ALA A 380 25.31 -35.28 -25.91
N LEU A 381 25.32 -35.36 -24.61
CA LEU A 381 25.68 -36.57 -23.87
C LEU A 381 24.73 -36.69 -22.65
N SER A 382 23.86 -37.66 -22.83
CA SER A 382 23.14 -38.36 -21.75
C SER A 382 24.13 -39.27 -21.03
N ASP A 383 24.03 -39.40 -19.71
CA ASP A 383 24.22 -40.69 -19.05
C ASP A 383 23.46 -40.76 -17.72
N GLU A 384 22.57 -41.73 -17.71
CA GLU A 384 21.95 -42.33 -16.55
C GLU A 384 22.97 -43.08 -15.70
N ARG A 385 22.80 -43.12 -14.39
CA ARG A 385 22.97 -44.35 -13.61
C ARG A 385 22.28 -44.32 -12.26
N GLU A 386 21.29 -45.18 -12.17
CA GLU A 386 20.72 -45.72 -10.95
C GLU A 386 21.75 -46.43 -10.06
N ARG A 387 21.46 -46.46 -8.74
CA ARG A 387 21.48 -47.63 -7.81
C ARG A 387 21.18 -47.13 -6.41
N LYS A 388 20.05 -47.48 -5.88
CA LYS A 388 19.54 -48.66 -5.13
C LYS A 388 20.20 -48.91 -3.75
N ILE A 389 19.34 -48.74 -2.71
CA ILE A 389 19.03 -49.64 -1.56
C ILE A 389 20.03 -49.67 -0.38
N LEU A 390 19.58 -49.31 0.81
CA LEU A 390 19.39 -50.15 2.01
C LEU A 390 19.07 -49.27 3.24
N GLY A 391 17.92 -49.49 3.88
CA GLY A 391 17.68 -49.19 5.31
C GLY A 391 17.88 -50.49 6.10
N PRO A 392 17.41 -50.66 7.34
CA PRO A 392 17.23 -49.71 8.44
C PRO A 392 17.97 -50.17 9.71
N ASP A 393 18.11 -49.36 10.75
CA ASP A 393 18.08 -49.94 12.09
C ASP A 393 17.63 -48.95 13.19
N LYS A 394 16.84 -49.52 14.08
CA LYS A 394 16.25 -48.98 15.29
C LYS A 394 17.26 -49.01 16.43
N SER A 395 17.22 -48.06 17.32
CA SER A 395 17.28 -48.28 18.76
C SER A 395 16.92 -47.03 19.54
N ASP A 396 15.83 -47.11 20.19
CA ASP A 396 15.43 -46.75 21.55
C ASP A 396 16.53 -46.24 22.50
N LEU A 397 16.20 -45.21 23.28
CA LEU A 397 16.24 -45.19 24.73
C LEU A 397 15.90 -43.81 25.34
N LEU A 398 14.71 -43.74 25.95
CA LEU A 398 14.41 -43.42 27.34
C LEU A 398 14.77 -42.02 27.91
N VAL A 399 13.70 -41.26 28.05
CA VAL A 399 13.13 -40.64 29.28
C VAL A 399 14.09 -40.39 30.47
N ARG A 400 14.15 -39.13 30.88
CA ARG A 400 14.10 -38.80 32.32
C ARG A 400 13.57 -37.38 32.59
N ASN A 401 12.44 -37.33 33.28
CA ASN A 401 11.88 -36.21 34.02
C ASN A 401 12.79 -35.80 35.18
N GLN A 402 12.91 -34.52 35.43
CA GLN A 402 12.92 -34.02 36.80
C GLN A 402 12.23 -32.66 36.91
N LYS A 403 11.19 -32.67 37.71
CA LYS A 403 10.51 -31.52 38.31
C LYS A 403 11.39 -30.99 39.46
N SER A 404 11.40 -29.69 39.62
CA SER A 404 11.46 -29.12 40.97
C SER A 404 10.75 -27.77 41.02
N HIS A 405 9.85 -27.69 41.96
CA HIS A 405 9.07 -26.53 42.40
C HIS A 405 9.96 -25.54 43.18
N SER A 406 9.64 -24.26 43.09
CA SER A 406 9.33 -23.42 44.26
C SER A 406 9.00 -21.99 43.88
N THR A 407 7.83 -21.56 44.28
CA THR A 407 7.30 -20.21 44.43
C THR A 407 7.61 -19.65 45.82
N PRO A 408 7.10 -18.48 46.24
CA PRO A 408 7.46 -17.09 45.93
C PRO A 408 7.76 -16.32 47.23
N VAL A 409 8.30 -15.12 47.13
CA VAL A 409 8.17 -14.14 48.24
C VAL A 409 8.01 -12.73 47.67
N SER A 410 6.88 -12.16 48.02
CA SER A 410 6.51 -10.76 47.95
C SER A 410 7.13 -9.96 49.09
N VAL A 411 7.55 -8.73 48.86
CA VAL A 411 7.41 -7.60 49.81
C VAL A 411 7.38 -6.28 49.07
N ALA A 412 6.39 -5.51 49.46
CA ALA A 412 6.10 -4.12 49.07
C ALA A 412 6.92 -3.10 49.87
N HIS A 413 7.06 -1.90 49.37
CA HIS A 413 6.72 -0.60 49.92
C HIS A 413 7.53 0.57 49.33
N ASN A 414 6.79 1.49 48.71
CA ASN A 414 6.64 2.93 49.04
C ASN A 414 7.90 3.82 49.02
N THR A 415 7.91 4.86 48.22
CA THR A 415 7.48 6.25 48.49
C THR A 415 8.11 7.21 47.49
N ASP A 416 7.28 8.03 46.88
CA ASP A 416 7.63 9.35 46.34
C ASP A 416 8.04 10.30 47.51
N PRO A 417 8.49 11.55 47.30
CA PRO A 417 8.31 12.47 46.19
C PRO A 417 9.43 13.56 45.96
N VAL A 418 9.26 14.32 44.85
CA VAL A 418 9.40 15.80 44.74
C VAL A 418 10.76 16.48 44.79
N SER A 419 11.06 17.24 43.74
CA SER A 419 11.47 18.66 43.68
C SER A 419 12.47 18.92 42.55
N ALA A 420 12.11 19.60 41.51
CA ALA A 420 12.25 21.03 41.17
C ALA A 420 13.69 21.60 41.36
N CYS A 421 14.20 22.17 40.26
CA CYS A 421 14.88 23.47 40.10
C CYS A 421 15.74 23.45 38.84
N GLU A 422 15.41 24.23 37.88
CA GLU A 422 15.82 25.61 37.51
C GLU A 422 17.22 25.75 36.92
N CYS A 423 17.15 26.21 35.67
CA CYS A 423 17.95 27.27 35.01
C CYS A 423 19.47 27.32 35.14
N LEU A 424 20.15 27.46 34.00
CA LEU A 424 20.83 28.71 33.64
C LEU A 424 21.55 28.65 32.28
N HIS A 425 21.47 29.76 31.61
CA HIS A 425 22.00 30.23 30.35
C HIS A 425 23.52 30.26 30.18
N VAL A 426 23.86 30.58 28.91
CA VAL A 426 25.10 31.20 28.36
C VAL A 426 25.90 30.20 27.51
N GLY A 427 26.19 30.38 26.24
CA GLY A 427 26.19 31.47 25.31
C GLY A 427 27.35 31.33 24.32
N LYS A 428 27.10 31.65 23.04
CA LYS A 428 28.08 32.06 22.00
C LYS A 428 29.15 31.05 21.56
N GLY A 429 29.33 30.70 20.33
CA GLY A 429 29.31 31.41 19.05
C GLY A 429 30.33 30.79 18.10
N LEU A 430 30.19 31.03 16.83
CA LEU A 430 31.10 30.94 15.65
C LEU A 430 30.78 29.76 14.70
N GLU A 431 30.09 30.14 13.68
CA GLU A 431 30.34 30.44 12.25
C GLU A 431 31.15 29.45 11.42
N LYS A 432 30.46 29.06 10.31
CA LYS A 432 30.92 28.75 8.93
C LYS A 432 31.43 27.34 8.66
N THR A 433 30.82 26.61 7.77
CA THR A 433 30.87 26.82 6.32
C THR A 433 29.88 25.93 5.57
N CYS A 434 29.23 26.49 4.60
CA CYS A 434 28.33 26.03 3.56
C CYS A 434 28.66 24.68 2.93
N CYS A 435 27.64 23.81 2.80
CA CYS A 435 27.45 22.99 1.61
C CYS A 435 25.96 22.96 1.29
N HIS A 436 25.63 23.34 0.07
CA HIS A 436 24.30 23.49 -0.47
C HIS A 436 23.49 22.20 -0.40
N ILE A 437 22.48 22.20 0.45
CA ILE A 437 21.35 21.28 0.37
C ILE A 437 20.17 22.12 -0.08
N VAL A 438 19.61 21.76 -1.22
CA VAL A 438 18.38 22.34 -1.78
C VAL A 438 17.26 22.15 -0.76
N PRO A 439 16.61 23.20 -0.26
CA PRO A 439 15.54 23.03 0.70
C PRO A 439 14.27 22.54 -0.01
N PHE A 440 13.79 21.40 0.43
CA PHE A 440 12.43 20.96 0.20
C PHE A 440 11.50 22.01 0.78
N LYS A 441 10.72 22.68 -0.06
CA LYS A 441 9.73 23.66 0.37
C LYS A 441 8.74 23.02 1.32
N GLN A 442 8.85 23.39 2.58
CA GLN A 442 7.82 23.24 3.59
C GLN A 442 6.68 24.17 3.20
N GLU A 443 5.55 23.63 2.77
CA GLU A 443 4.30 24.38 2.75
C GLU A 443 3.86 24.59 4.20
N GLU A 444 4.11 25.78 4.69
CA GLU A 444 3.58 26.28 5.96
C GLU A 444 2.06 26.33 5.87
N SER A 445 1.40 25.46 6.64
CA SER A 445 -0.01 25.59 6.95
C SER A 445 -0.21 26.77 7.89
N CYS A 446 -0.46 27.95 7.34
CA CYS A 446 -0.96 29.08 8.07
C CYS A 446 -2.38 28.80 8.56
N VAL A 447 -2.54 28.58 9.85
CA VAL A 447 -3.81 28.73 10.55
C VAL A 447 -4.07 30.23 10.66
N GLY A 448 -4.65 30.78 9.61
CA GLY A 448 -5.22 32.13 9.59
C GLY A 448 -6.73 32.02 9.45
N ILE A 449 -7.45 32.41 10.49
CA ILE A 449 -8.89 32.66 10.41
C ILE A 449 -9.08 33.84 9.45
N ALA A 450 -9.22 33.55 8.16
CA ALA A 450 -9.75 34.47 7.19
C ALA A 450 -11.03 33.83 6.63
N GLN A 451 -12.15 34.48 6.83
CA GLN A 451 -13.37 34.26 6.07
C GLN A 451 -13.10 34.59 4.59
N GLY A 452 -12.33 33.71 3.92
CA GLY A 452 -12.20 33.67 2.49
C GLY A 452 -13.19 32.64 1.96
N TYR A 453 -14.00 33.02 1.00
CA TYR A 453 -14.86 32.09 0.26
C TYR A 453 -14.01 30.94 -0.27
N SER A 454 -14.07 29.81 0.40
CA SER A 454 -13.35 28.61 -0.01
C SER A 454 -13.98 28.13 -1.32
N ASN A 455 -13.23 28.14 -2.40
CA ASN A 455 -13.58 27.55 -3.70
C ASN A 455 -13.71 26.02 -3.64
N CYS A 456 -13.58 25.44 -2.44
CA CYS A 456 -13.66 24.03 -2.22
C CYS A 456 -15.11 23.51 -2.32
N LEU A 457 -15.35 22.59 -3.23
CA LEU A 457 -16.64 21.95 -3.46
C LEU A 457 -16.95 20.87 -2.42
N ILE A 458 -15.98 20.03 -2.10
CA ILE A 458 -16.04 18.97 -1.11
C ILE A 458 -14.80 19.04 -0.24
N GLU A 459 -15.00 19.27 1.05
CA GLU A 459 -13.93 19.36 2.02
C GLU A 459 -13.35 17.99 2.36
N ALA A 460 -12.05 17.95 2.67
CA ALA A 460 -11.38 16.74 3.13
C ALA A 460 -12.08 16.14 4.35
N GLY A 461 -12.22 14.82 4.37
CA GLY A 461 -12.90 14.14 5.47
C GLY A 461 -14.42 14.17 5.41
N SER A 462 -15.04 14.64 4.33
CA SER A 462 -16.50 14.66 4.16
C SER A 462 -17.08 13.26 4.01
N VAL A 463 -18.09 12.94 4.83
CA VAL A 463 -18.76 11.64 4.84
C VAL A 463 -20.28 11.79 4.84
N LEU A 464 -20.95 10.74 4.39
CA LEU A 464 -22.40 10.54 4.45
C LEU A 464 -22.72 9.15 5.01
N PRO A 465 -23.94 8.92 5.54
CA PRO A 465 -24.39 7.57 5.85
C PRO A 465 -24.41 6.69 4.60
N VAL A 466 -24.08 5.39 4.78
CA VAL A 466 -24.17 4.39 3.70
C VAL A 466 -25.62 4.11 3.31
N GLY A 467 -25.84 3.41 2.21
CA GLY A 467 -27.16 2.93 1.76
C GLY A 467 -27.72 3.66 0.55
N GLY A 468 -26.97 4.60 -0.05
CA GLY A 468 -27.40 5.31 -1.27
C GLY A 468 -27.88 6.74 -1.03
N TYR A 469 -27.64 7.30 0.14
CA TYR A 469 -27.96 8.70 0.43
C TYR A 469 -27.24 9.67 -0.50
N PHE A 470 -25.99 9.39 -0.86
CA PHE A 470 -25.23 10.22 -1.78
C PHE A 470 -25.95 10.34 -3.14
N GLU A 471 -26.36 9.22 -3.71
CA GLU A 471 -27.01 9.15 -5.02
C GLU A 471 -28.39 9.84 -5.01
N ILE A 472 -29.18 9.65 -3.93
CA ILE A 472 -30.51 10.29 -3.81
C ILE A 472 -30.37 11.81 -3.60
N LEU A 473 -29.42 12.26 -2.77
CA LEU A 473 -29.13 13.67 -2.58
C LEU A 473 -28.75 14.34 -3.90
N LEU A 474 -27.80 13.74 -4.60
CA LEU A 474 -27.31 14.31 -5.85
C LEU A 474 -28.40 14.30 -6.94
N HIS A 475 -29.18 13.22 -7.05
CA HIS A 475 -30.37 13.15 -7.90
C HIS A 475 -31.34 14.31 -7.64
N TYR A 476 -31.71 14.52 -6.37
CA TYR A 476 -32.65 15.58 -5.98
C TYR A 476 -32.14 16.97 -6.36
N TYR A 477 -30.88 17.29 -6.04
CA TYR A 477 -30.31 18.61 -6.29
C TYR A 477 -29.98 18.85 -7.77
N ILE A 478 -29.63 17.82 -8.54
CA ILE A 478 -29.49 17.93 -10.00
C ILE A 478 -30.83 18.30 -10.62
N GLN A 479 -31.92 17.62 -10.25
CA GLN A 479 -33.26 17.94 -10.77
C GLN A 479 -33.71 19.35 -10.39
N ASP A 480 -33.38 19.81 -9.16
CA ASP A 480 -33.72 21.17 -8.73
C ASP A 480 -32.94 22.24 -9.52
N CYS A 481 -31.63 22.02 -9.71
CA CYS A 481 -30.80 22.89 -10.53
C CYS A 481 -31.19 22.87 -12.02
N ALA A 482 -31.59 21.72 -12.53
CA ALA A 482 -32.03 21.58 -13.93
C ALA A 482 -33.28 22.41 -14.28
N LYS A 483 -34.21 22.59 -13.34
CA LYS A 483 -35.38 23.46 -13.50
C LYS A 483 -35.03 24.92 -13.75
N GLN A 484 -33.84 25.35 -13.34
CA GLN A 484 -33.34 26.71 -13.49
C GLN A 484 -32.51 26.89 -14.77
N CYS A 485 -32.25 25.82 -15.54
CA CYS A 485 -31.50 25.88 -16.78
C CYS A 485 -32.40 26.26 -17.94
N GLN A 486 -31.91 27.21 -18.78
CA GLN A 486 -32.64 27.66 -19.98
C GLN A 486 -32.44 26.75 -21.20
N GLN A 487 -31.37 25.94 -21.20
CA GLN A 487 -31.01 25.07 -22.34
C GLN A 487 -31.73 23.72 -22.25
N SER A 488 -32.60 23.42 -23.19
CA SER A 488 -33.38 22.18 -23.23
C SER A 488 -32.49 20.92 -23.24
N GLU A 489 -31.38 20.94 -23.99
CA GLU A 489 -30.45 19.80 -24.08
C GLU A 489 -29.76 19.53 -22.74
N VAL A 490 -29.31 20.56 -22.03
CA VAL A 490 -28.69 20.44 -20.68
C VAL A 490 -29.71 19.92 -19.67
N THR A 491 -30.97 20.39 -19.75
CA THR A 491 -32.04 19.90 -18.86
C THR A 491 -32.34 18.42 -19.11
N THR A 492 -32.37 18.00 -20.37
CA THR A 492 -32.58 16.58 -20.73
C THR A 492 -31.45 15.69 -20.21
N VAL A 493 -30.18 16.11 -20.42
CA VAL A 493 -28.99 15.40 -19.87
C VAL A 493 -29.03 15.37 -18.35
N SER A 494 -29.39 16.48 -17.70
CA SER A 494 -29.47 16.57 -16.24
C SER A 494 -30.48 15.57 -15.67
N ASN A 495 -31.66 15.50 -16.22
CA ASN A 495 -32.70 14.55 -15.77
C ASN A 495 -32.25 13.10 -16.00
N MET A 496 -31.66 12.82 -17.18
CA MET A 496 -31.13 11.49 -17.48
C MET A 496 -30.03 11.06 -16.52
N VAL A 497 -29.05 11.91 -16.22
CA VAL A 497 -27.98 11.60 -15.25
C VAL A 497 -28.56 11.47 -13.85
N ALA A 498 -29.48 12.33 -13.45
CA ALA A 498 -30.15 12.24 -12.16
C ALA A 498 -30.88 10.89 -11.99
N ASP A 499 -31.58 10.42 -13.01
CA ASP A 499 -32.27 9.14 -12.96
C ASP A 499 -31.29 7.96 -12.99
N ALA A 500 -30.18 8.09 -13.72
CA ALA A 500 -29.13 7.08 -13.76
C ALA A 500 -28.46 6.88 -12.40
N LEU A 501 -28.29 7.93 -11.59
CA LEU A 501 -27.74 7.84 -10.23
C LEU A 501 -28.56 6.88 -9.33
N LEU A 502 -29.85 6.85 -9.50
CA LEU A 502 -30.73 5.94 -8.74
C LEU A 502 -30.53 4.46 -9.07
N SER A 503 -29.81 4.13 -10.14
CA SER A 503 -29.50 2.73 -10.50
C SER A 503 -28.68 2.03 -9.43
N ILE A 504 -27.79 2.75 -8.72
CA ILE A 504 -26.95 2.19 -7.65
C ILE A 504 -27.80 1.80 -6.43
N PRO A 505 -28.56 2.70 -5.79
CA PRO A 505 -29.40 2.30 -4.66
C PRO A 505 -30.49 1.31 -5.07
N LYS A 506 -31.06 1.39 -6.27
CA LYS A 506 -32.01 0.36 -6.76
C LYS A 506 -31.37 -1.02 -6.77
N ALA A 507 -30.12 -1.15 -7.23
CA ALA A 507 -29.41 -2.43 -7.24
C ALA A 507 -29.11 -2.93 -5.82
N LEU A 508 -28.83 -2.04 -4.85
CA LEU A 508 -28.59 -2.41 -3.45
C LEU A 508 -29.86 -2.97 -2.78
N TYR A 509 -31.02 -2.36 -3.03
CA TYR A 509 -32.28 -2.74 -2.38
C TYR A 509 -33.04 -3.86 -3.10
N GLN A 510 -32.72 -4.19 -4.36
CA GLN A 510 -33.34 -5.31 -5.09
C GLN A 510 -33.14 -6.68 -4.46
N THR A 511 -32.09 -6.84 -3.66
CA THR A 511 -31.76 -8.10 -3.00
C THR A 511 -32.45 -8.29 -1.65
N VAL A 512 -33.04 -7.24 -1.08
CA VAL A 512 -33.57 -7.25 0.31
C VAL A 512 -35.09 -7.40 0.32
N GLU A 513 -35.84 -6.54 -0.39
CA GLU A 513 -37.31 -6.59 -0.46
C GLU A 513 -37.81 -5.89 -1.71
N ARG A 514 -38.94 -6.37 -2.30
CA ARG A 514 -39.50 -5.78 -3.54
C ARG A 514 -39.82 -4.28 -3.48
N ASP A 515 -40.14 -3.76 -2.29
CA ASP A 515 -40.54 -2.36 -2.07
C ASP A 515 -39.52 -1.54 -1.26
N GLY A 516 -38.39 -2.15 -0.86
CA GLY A 516 -37.40 -1.54 0.04
C GLY A 516 -36.82 -0.23 -0.52
N PHE A 517 -36.51 -0.17 -1.83
CA PHE A 517 -35.99 1.04 -2.45
C PHE A 517 -37.02 2.19 -2.45
N THR A 518 -38.30 1.90 -2.79
CA THR A 518 -39.34 2.95 -2.87
C THR A 518 -39.59 3.58 -1.50
N SER A 519 -39.67 2.79 -0.45
CA SER A 519 -39.82 3.25 0.92
C SER A 519 -38.64 4.12 1.34
N PHE A 520 -37.41 3.64 1.13
CA PHE A 520 -36.18 4.36 1.45
C PHE A 520 -36.07 5.68 0.68
N TYR A 521 -36.37 5.68 -0.62
CA TYR A 521 -36.35 6.87 -1.45
C TYR A 521 -37.34 7.93 -0.95
N LEU A 522 -38.59 7.53 -0.67
CA LEU A 522 -39.61 8.44 -0.17
C LEU A 522 -39.25 9.03 1.19
N GLU A 523 -38.68 8.22 2.08
CA GLU A 523 -38.21 8.68 3.38
C GLU A 523 -37.10 9.72 3.22
N ALA A 524 -36.05 9.41 2.41
CA ALA A 524 -34.95 10.32 2.14
C ALA A 524 -35.45 11.65 1.52
N ILE A 525 -36.34 11.62 0.54
CA ILE A 525 -36.94 12.83 -0.07
C ILE A 525 -37.76 13.63 0.94
N ASN A 526 -38.51 12.98 1.81
CA ASN A 526 -39.29 13.66 2.86
C ASN A 526 -38.39 14.40 3.86
N LEU A 527 -37.26 13.78 4.27
CA LEU A 527 -36.24 14.41 5.11
C LEU A 527 -35.66 15.66 4.43
N LEU A 528 -35.32 15.55 3.13
CA LEU A 528 -34.80 16.67 2.34
C LEU A 528 -35.79 17.83 2.24
N ARG A 529 -37.07 17.55 1.93
CA ARG A 529 -38.13 18.56 1.80
C ARG A 529 -38.41 19.27 3.14
N LYS A 530 -38.26 18.55 4.26
CA LYS A 530 -38.42 19.10 5.61
C LYS A 530 -37.16 19.75 6.16
N ASN A 531 -36.06 19.75 5.37
CA ASN A 531 -34.73 20.22 5.80
C ASN A 531 -34.26 19.57 7.11
N GLN A 532 -34.60 18.29 7.30
CA GLN A 532 -34.21 17.52 8.47
C GLN A 532 -32.83 16.88 8.25
N PRO A 533 -32.01 16.69 9.31
CA PRO A 533 -30.73 16.00 9.19
C PRO A 533 -30.96 14.54 8.77
N LEU A 534 -30.06 14.02 7.94
CA LEU A 534 -30.05 12.60 7.59
C LEU A 534 -29.87 11.74 8.85
N PRO A 535 -30.53 10.60 8.93
CA PRO A 535 -30.37 9.70 10.08
C PRO A 535 -28.92 9.26 10.17
N VAL A 536 -28.43 9.16 11.39
CA VAL A 536 -27.14 8.52 11.67
C VAL A 536 -27.45 7.03 11.78
N ASN A 537 -27.31 6.32 10.67
CA ASN A 537 -27.50 4.87 10.69
C ASN A 537 -26.31 4.21 11.38
N ASP A 538 -26.59 3.21 12.22
CA ASP A 538 -25.57 2.32 12.80
C ASP A 538 -24.85 1.47 11.73
N GLU A 539 -25.32 1.52 10.49
CA GLU A 539 -24.78 0.80 9.35
C GLU A 539 -23.42 1.34 8.85
N GLY A 540 -23.07 2.58 9.21
CA GLY A 540 -21.78 3.17 8.93
C GLY A 540 -21.79 4.38 7.99
N LEU A 541 -20.60 4.76 7.56
CA LEU A 541 -20.34 5.97 6.77
C LEU A 541 -19.62 5.62 5.46
N GLU A 542 -19.79 6.48 4.44
CA GLU A 542 -19.08 6.38 3.18
C GLU A 542 -18.40 7.70 2.79
N SER A 543 -17.28 7.62 2.04
CA SER A 543 -16.54 8.77 1.56
C SER A 543 -17.27 9.47 0.43
N VAL A 544 -17.58 10.75 0.63
CA VAL A 544 -18.22 11.59 -0.38
C VAL A 544 -17.27 11.86 -1.54
N TYR A 545 -15.98 12.05 -1.27
CA TYR A 545 -14.97 12.23 -2.31
C TYR A 545 -14.97 11.07 -3.31
N CYS A 546 -14.90 9.82 -2.82
CA CYS A 546 -14.90 8.64 -3.68
C CYS A 546 -16.18 8.53 -4.53
N LYS A 547 -17.32 8.85 -3.94
CA LYS A 547 -18.62 8.83 -4.65
C LYS A 547 -18.72 9.93 -5.72
N TYR A 548 -18.28 11.13 -5.42
CA TYR A 548 -18.25 12.22 -6.38
C TYR A 548 -17.31 11.92 -7.56
N GLN A 549 -16.11 11.40 -7.26
CA GLN A 549 -15.15 10.97 -8.26
C GLN A 549 -15.70 9.84 -9.15
N LEU A 550 -16.52 8.95 -8.61
CA LEU A 550 -17.22 7.93 -9.37
C LEU A 550 -18.11 8.56 -10.47
N VAL A 551 -18.92 9.55 -10.10
CA VAL A 551 -19.82 10.25 -11.05
C VAL A 551 -19.00 10.92 -12.15
N ILE A 552 -17.99 11.71 -11.78
CA ILE A 552 -17.11 12.40 -12.74
C ILE A 552 -16.43 11.41 -13.68
N SER A 553 -15.83 10.34 -13.14
CA SER A 553 -15.12 9.34 -13.95
C SER A 553 -16.05 8.61 -14.94
N VAL A 554 -17.30 8.38 -14.55
CA VAL A 554 -18.32 7.81 -15.46
C VAL A 554 -18.68 8.81 -16.54
N LEU A 555 -18.92 10.10 -16.23
CA LEU A 555 -19.24 11.12 -17.22
C LEU A 555 -18.11 11.32 -18.23
N HIS A 556 -16.85 11.33 -17.77
CA HIS A 556 -15.69 11.37 -18.65
C HIS A 556 -15.63 10.15 -19.56
N CYS A 557 -15.84 8.94 -19.03
CA CYS A 557 -15.89 7.72 -19.83
C CYS A 557 -16.99 7.77 -20.90
N VAL A 558 -18.17 8.29 -20.57
CA VAL A 558 -19.27 8.51 -21.51
C VAL A 558 -18.88 9.51 -22.60
N THR A 559 -18.26 10.62 -22.22
CA THR A 559 -17.82 11.67 -23.17
C THR A 559 -16.78 11.12 -24.15
N GLU A 560 -15.85 10.26 -23.68
CA GLU A 560 -14.90 9.56 -24.55
C GLU A 560 -15.61 8.57 -25.49
N LEU A 561 -16.56 7.77 -24.98
CA LEU A 561 -17.32 6.83 -25.80
C LEU A 561 -18.12 7.54 -26.88
N LEU A 562 -18.69 8.72 -26.59
CA LEU A 562 -19.40 9.54 -27.59
C LEU A 562 -18.48 10.20 -28.62
N SER A 563 -17.15 10.12 -28.43
CA SER A 563 -16.17 10.60 -29.42
C SER A 563 -15.70 9.53 -30.40
N ILE A 564 -16.17 8.28 -30.26
CA ILE A 564 -15.80 7.17 -31.12
C ILE A 564 -16.71 7.17 -32.34
N ASP A 565 -16.17 7.49 -33.52
CA ASP A 565 -16.93 7.55 -34.77
C ASP A 565 -17.07 6.18 -35.47
N LEU A 566 -16.12 5.25 -35.22
CA LEU A 566 -16.10 3.94 -35.87
C LEU A 566 -15.55 2.84 -34.94
N VAL A 567 -16.24 1.70 -34.91
CA VAL A 567 -15.77 0.48 -34.24
C VAL A 567 -15.58 -0.63 -35.25
N ILE A 568 -14.34 -1.07 -35.47
CA ILE A 568 -14.02 -2.20 -36.35
C ILE A 568 -13.95 -3.49 -35.50
N GLY A 569 -14.92 -4.38 -35.74
CA GLY A 569 -14.95 -5.70 -35.11
C GLY A 569 -14.14 -6.71 -35.92
N ILE A 570 -13.02 -7.18 -35.38
CA ILE A 570 -12.25 -8.30 -35.93
C ILE A 570 -12.78 -9.59 -35.32
N ARG A 571 -13.49 -10.41 -36.08
CA ARG A 571 -13.85 -11.78 -35.68
C ARG A 571 -12.62 -12.65 -35.95
N ARG A 572 -11.97 -13.13 -34.89
CA ARG A 572 -11.04 -14.25 -35.00
C ARG A 572 -11.89 -15.51 -35.25
N PRO A 573 -11.62 -16.30 -36.29
CA PRO A 573 -12.25 -17.61 -36.40
C PRO A 573 -11.81 -18.45 -35.19
N LEU A 574 -12.79 -18.98 -34.46
CA LEU A 574 -12.52 -20.00 -33.44
C LEU A 574 -11.87 -21.19 -34.18
N GLN A 575 -10.60 -21.47 -33.91
CA GLN A 575 -10.01 -22.73 -34.31
C GLN A 575 -10.82 -23.84 -33.61
N LYS A 576 -11.51 -24.65 -34.43
CA LYS A 576 -12.03 -25.93 -33.95
C LYS A 576 -10.84 -26.73 -33.46
N ILE A 577 -10.82 -27.03 -32.19
CA ILE A 577 -10.01 -28.14 -31.66
C ILE A 577 -10.67 -29.39 -32.24
N GLU A 578 -10.00 -29.99 -33.23
CA GLU A 578 -10.35 -31.34 -33.68
C GLU A 578 -9.85 -32.27 -32.59
N ASP A 579 -10.79 -32.82 -31.80
CA ASP A 579 -10.55 -33.92 -30.90
C ASP A 579 -10.15 -35.14 -31.78
N HIS A 580 -8.86 -35.46 -31.79
CA HIS A 580 -8.37 -36.71 -32.28
C HIS A 580 -8.71 -37.79 -31.22
N ASP A 581 -9.89 -38.38 -31.35
CA ASP A 581 -10.19 -39.68 -30.78
C ASP A 581 -9.27 -40.70 -31.48
N SER A 582 -8.19 -41.08 -30.83
CA SER A 582 -7.42 -42.26 -31.18
C SER A 582 -8.13 -43.48 -30.56
N GLU A 583 -9.00 -44.09 -31.35
CA GLU A 583 -9.35 -45.49 -31.18
C GLU A 583 -8.11 -46.32 -31.55
N ASP A 584 -7.46 -46.93 -30.58
CA ASP A 584 -6.57 -48.06 -30.75
C ASP A 584 -7.26 -49.29 -30.14
N ASP A 585 -7.96 -50.01 -31.04
CA ASP A 585 -8.23 -51.43 -30.94
C ASP A 585 -6.97 -52.23 -31.32
N SER A 586 -6.48 -53.05 -30.38
CA SER A 586 -5.98 -54.44 -30.57
C SER A 586 -5.23 -54.91 -29.33
#